data_55e94b0d53f68931e41792587fef0d97
#
_entry.id   55e94b0d53f68931e41792587fef0d97
#
_cell.length_a   1.000
_cell.length_b   1.000
_cell.length_c   1.000
_cell.angle_alpha   90.00
_cell.angle_beta   90.00
_cell.angle_gamma   90.00
#
_symmetry.space_group_name_H-M   'P 1'
#
loop_
_entity.id
_entity.type
_entity.pdbx_description
1 polymer ?
#
loop_
_entity_poly.entity_id
_entity_poly.type
_entity_poly.pdbx_seq_one_letter_code
_entity_poly.pdbx_strand_id
1 'polypeptide(L)'
;MLKSKTIDRVAAAGITLAAAFCLLAMVFSDAIAEAFGGAGVSMEYETELFDTSKIIEIDISMDEDDWAEMLENATSEEYYECDVTINGTTFYRVGIRPKGNTSLTSIANDPDTDRYSFKLEFDQYVDGQTCWGLDKLVLNNNYADATNMKEALTYDMFQFLGADASLYNYAEISVNGEYWGVYLALEAVEDSFMLRNYGVSDGELYKPEGMDGGGGGGFSMNGGGADLNYTVDDLDSYSTIWEGEVTNTTDADHERVVAALQKAGEGEELETYLDVDNLLRYMAVHSFVVNEDSLSGNMPHNYYLYEYDGQLNIIPWDYNLTLGGMGMEAFGGRGGGPGGMSFDGSGSDAGSSAVLQNAVWYSGCFLLLVIALLIAGVYRRRPKIRRRRNRQKALPPGT
;
A
#
# COMPACT_ATOMS: atom_id res chain seq x y z
N MET A 1 2.62 -50.32 -33.21
CA MET A 1 3.26 -49.66 -32.04
C MET A 1 4.70 -50.12 -31.94
N LEU A 2 5.65 -49.29 -32.34
CA LEU A 2 7.09 -49.61 -32.26
C LEU A 2 7.53 -49.49 -30.80
N LYS A 3 7.71 -50.62 -30.11
CA LYS A 3 8.38 -50.66 -28.80
C LYS A 3 9.89 -50.53 -29.01
N SER A 4 10.41 -49.34 -28.98
CA SER A 4 11.84 -49.09 -28.99
C SER A 4 12.34 -48.81 -27.58
N LYS A 5 13.18 -49.71 -27.06
CA LYS A 5 13.87 -49.52 -25.76
C LYS A 5 14.69 -48.20 -25.73
N THR A 6 15.01 -47.67 -26.88
CA THR A 6 15.70 -46.38 -27.01
C THR A 6 14.77 -45.19 -26.68
N ILE A 7 13.48 -45.25 -27.10
CA ILE A 7 12.48 -44.22 -26.82
C ILE A 7 12.22 -44.17 -25.31
N ASP A 8 12.08 -45.34 -24.67
CA ASP A 8 11.86 -45.41 -23.22
C ASP A 8 13.04 -44.80 -22.42
N ARG A 9 14.27 -45.03 -22.88
CA ARG A 9 15.47 -44.45 -22.26
C ARG A 9 15.58 -42.94 -22.50
N VAL A 10 15.23 -42.45 -23.68
CA VAL A 10 15.21 -41.02 -23.98
C VAL A 10 14.14 -40.31 -23.18
N ALA A 11 12.93 -40.91 -23.08
CA ALA A 11 11.85 -40.37 -22.26
C ALA A 11 12.21 -40.33 -20.74
N ALA A 12 12.80 -41.44 -20.23
CA ALA A 12 13.26 -41.49 -18.85
C ALA A 12 14.36 -40.42 -18.56
N ALA A 13 15.33 -40.28 -19.47
CA ALA A 13 16.37 -39.26 -19.33
C ALA A 13 15.79 -37.83 -19.39
N GLY A 14 14.80 -37.59 -20.28
CA GLY A 14 14.10 -36.29 -20.34
C GLY A 14 13.32 -35.95 -19.08
N ILE A 15 12.60 -36.92 -18.53
CA ILE A 15 11.86 -36.75 -17.28
C ILE A 15 12.83 -36.51 -16.11
N THR A 16 13.94 -37.25 -16.02
CA THR A 16 14.95 -37.05 -14.99
C THR A 16 15.61 -35.68 -15.08
N LEU A 17 15.90 -35.21 -16.27
CA LEU A 17 16.47 -33.88 -16.51
C LEU A 17 15.47 -32.76 -16.14
N ALA A 18 14.21 -32.92 -16.53
CA ALA A 18 13.16 -31.98 -16.15
C ALA A 18 12.95 -31.90 -14.62
N ALA A 19 12.89 -33.07 -13.95
CA ALA A 19 12.80 -33.13 -12.50
C ALA A 19 14.02 -32.52 -11.80
N ALA A 20 15.23 -32.80 -12.30
CA ALA A 20 16.45 -32.16 -11.78
C ALA A 20 16.47 -30.64 -12.00
N PHE A 21 15.96 -30.17 -13.13
CA PHE A 21 15.84 -28.73 -13.40
C PHE A 21 14.82 -28.06 -12.49
N CYS A 22 13.66 -28.69 -12.26
CA CYS A 22 12.66 -28.18 -11.33
C CYS A 22 13.23 -28.12 -9.89
N LEU A 23 13.94 -29.17 -9.44
CA LEU A 23 14.57 -29.17 -8.12
C LEU A 23 15.65 -28.07 -7.99
N LEU A 24 16.46 -27.88 -9.03
CA LEU A 24 17.45 -26.79 -9.06
C LEU A 24 16.77 -25.42 -9.05
N ALA A 25 15.69 -25.23 -9.81
CA ALA A 25 14.94 -23.99 -9.80
C ALA A 25 14.31 -23.70 -8.42
N MET A 26 13.81 -24.73 -7.72
CA MET A 26 13.29 -24.59 -6.35
C MET A 26 14.39 -24.26 -5.32
N VAL A 27 15.56 -24.91 -5.42
CA VAL A 27 16.68 -24.69 -4.48
C VAL A 27 17.37 -23.33 -4.71
N PHE A 28 17.32 -22.81 -5.93
CA PHE A 28 17.95 -21.55 -6.32
C PHE A 28 16.92 -20.47 -6.67
N SER A 29 15.66 -20.59 -6.18
CA SER A 29 14.59 -19.64 -6.47
C SER A 29 14.98 -18.22 -6.17
N ASP A 30 15.54 -17.96 -4.99
CA ASP A 30 15.92 -16.63 -4.52
C ASP A 30 17.07 -16.03 -5.33
N ALA A 31 18.10 -16.83 -5.60
CA ALA A 31 19.22 -16.40 -6.46
C ALA A 31 18.78 -16.15 -7.92
N ILE A 32 17.76 -16.87 -8.39
CA ILE A 32 17.15 -16.67 -9.71
C ILE A 32 16.31 -15.38 -9.70
N ALA A 33 15.48 -15.18 -8.67
CA ALA A 33 14.68 -13.98 -8.48
C ALA A 33 15.56 -12.73 -8.40
N GLU A 34 16.61 -12.77 -7.58
CA GLU A 34 17.61 -11.69 -7.46
C GLU A 34 18.33 -11.40 -8.79
N ALA A 35 18.68 -12.45 -9.54
CA ALA A 35 19.35 -12.31 -10.83
C ALA A 35 18.46 -11.70 -11.93
N PHE A 36 17.14 -11.88 -11.83
CA PHE A 36 16.15 -11.35 -12.78
C PHE A 36 15.47 -10.05 -12.30
N GLY A 37 15.74 -9.59 -11.10
CA GLY A 37 15.39 -8.24 -10.67
C GLY A 37 14.09 -8.11 -9.86
N GLY A 38 13.69 -9.14 -9.13
CA GLY A 38 12.62 -9.08 -8.17
C GLY A 38 11.84 -10.39 -8.03
N ALA A 39 11.23 -10.60 -6.88
CA ALA A 39 10.35 -11.74 -6.58
C ALA A 39 8.94 -11.55 -7.16
N GLY A 40 8.52 -10.31 -7.47
CA GLY A 40 7.17 -9.97 -7.89
C GLY A 40 6.74 -10.57 -9.23
N VAL A 41 5.44 -10.77 -9.37
CA VAL A 41 4.79 -11.25 -10.60
C VAL A 41 4.15 -10.07 -11.31
N SER A 42 4.37 -9.94 -12.63
CA SER A 42 3.67 -8.93 -13.42
C SER A 42 2.19 -9.30 -13.56
N MET A 43 1.32 -8.39 -13.13
CA MET A 43 -0.11 -8.55 -13.11
C MET A 43 -0.75 -7.79 -14.26
N GLU A 44 -1.83 -8.32 -14.84
CA GLU A 44 -2.54 -7.69 -15.97
C GLU A 44 -3.16 -6.34 -15.58
N TYR A 45 -3.67 -6.23 -14.35
CA TYR A 45 -4.25 -4.98 -13.85
C TYR A 45 -3.28 -3.80 -13.79
N GLU A 46 -1.95 -4.03 -13.74
CA GLU A 46 -0.95 -2.95 -13.78
C GLU A 46 -1.09 -2.10 -15.06
N THR A 47 -1.42 -2.73 -16.17
CA THR A 47 -1.58 -2.06 -17.46
C THR A 47 -3.03 -1.69 -17.78
N GLU A 48 -4.00 -2.48 -17.33
CA GLU A 48 -5.43 -2.25 -17.62
C GLU A 48 -6.04 -1.16 -16.74
N LEU A 49 -5.57 -1.04 -15.48
CA LEU A 49 -6.08 -0.06 -14.52
C LEU A 49 -5.07 1.06 -14.23
N PHE A 50 -3.81 0.71 -14.00
CA PHE A 50 -2.85 1.63 -13.42
C PHE A 50 -1.87 2.27 -14.42
N ASP A 51 -2.20 2.25 -15.73
CA ASP A 51 -1.54 3.11 -16.73
C ASP A 51 -1.98 4.57 -16.53
N THR A 52 -1.22 5.35 -15.76
CA THR A 52 -1.52 6.75 -15.42
C THR A 52 -1.56 7.71 -16.62
N SER A 53 -1.26 7.24 -17.83
CA SER A 53 -1.46 8.04 -19.06
C SER A 53 -2.94 8.16 -19.46
N LYS A 54 -3.83 7.39 -18.83
CA LYS A 54 -5.27 7.36 -19.09
C LYS A 54 -6.03 7.41 -17.76
N ILE A 55 -7.20 8.02 -17.76
CA ILE A 55 -8.15 7.98 -16.63
C ILE A 55 -8.98 6.70 -16.75
N ILE A 56 -9.22 6.01 -15.64
CA ILE A 56 -10.09 4.84 -15.59
C ILE A 56 -11.55 5.32 -15.71
N GLU A 57 -12.33 4.69 -16.59
CA GLU A 57 -13.78 4.90 -16.67
C GLU A 57 -14.47 3.78 -15.88
N ILE A 58 -15.27 4.13 -14.86
CA ILE A 58 -16.00 3.18 -14.01
C ILE A 58 -17.47 3.54 -14.03
N ASP A 59 -18.34 2.62 -14.45
CA ASP A 59 -19.78 2.72 -14.30
C ASP A 59 -20.28 1.63 -13.34
N ILE A 60 -20.91 2.05 -12.24
CA ILE A 60 -21.48 1.19 -11.20
C ILE A 60 -22.98 1.07 -11.49
N SER A 61 -23.43 -0.13 -11.82
CA SER A 61 -24.82 -0.43 -12.10
C SER A 61 -25.42 -1.25 -10.96
N MET A 62 -26.39 -0.67 -10.25
CA MET A 62 -27.09 -1.35 -9.15
C MET A 62 -28.51 -0.80 -9.01
N ASP A 63 -29.32 -1.45 -8.18
CA ASP A 63 -30.65 -0.98 -7.85
C ASP A 63 -30.60 0.41 -7.19
N GLU A 64 -31.52 1.30 -7.56
CA GLU A 64 -31.53 2.67 -7.03
C GLU A 64 -31.86 2.72 -5.52
N ASP A 65 -32.74 1.81 -5.06
CA ASP A 65 -33.09 1.72 -3.63
C ASP A 65 -31.91 1.18 -2.83
N ASP A 66 -31.16 0.18 -3.34
CA ASP A 66 -29.95 -0.38 -2.69
C ASP A 66 -28.83 0.69 -2.64
N TRP A 67 -28.65 1.48 -3.72
CA TRP A 67 -27.71 2.60 -3.72
C TRP A 67 -28.05 3.63 -2.66
N ALA A 68 -29.32 4.03 -2.57
CA ALA A 68 -29.78 5.00 -1.57
C ALA A 68 -29.63 4.46 -0.14
N GLU A 69 -29.98 3.18 0.11
CA GLU A 69 -29.83 2.52 1.41
C GLU A 69 -28.36 2.43 1.82
N MET A 70 -27.45 2.09 0.90
CA MET A 70 -26.00 2.03 1.15
C MET A 70 -25.46 3.40 1.59
N LEU A 71 -25.88 4.49 0.94
CA LEU A 71 -25.43 5.84 1.30
C LEU A 71 -26.02 6.30 2.64
N GLU A 72 -27.30 5.98 2.94
CA GLU A 72 -27.94 6.31 4.22
C GLU A 72 -27.28 5.56 5.38
N ASN A 73 -26.87 4.31 5.17
CA ASN A 73 -26.24 3.45 6.17
C ASN A 73 -24.71 3.35 5.99
N ALA A 74 -24.08 4.35 5.38
CA ALA A 74 -22.67 4.30 4.98
C ALA A 74 -21.69 3.88 6.11
N THR A 75 -21.98 4.26 7.36
CA THR A 75 -21.16 3.94 8.52
C THR A 75 -21.24 2.48 8.99
N SER A 76 -22.16 1.68 8.44
CA SER A 76 -22.20 0.23 8.71
C SER A 76 -21.14 -0.51 7.92
N GLU A 77 -20.62 0.08 6.83
CA GLU A 77 -19.66 -0.51 5.91
C GLU A 77 -20.09 -1.88 5.36
N GLU A 78 -21.40 -2.13 5.22
CA GLU A 78 -21.94 -3.36 4.65
C GLU A 78 -21.79 -3.40 3.14
N TYR A 79 -21.56 -4.61 2.59
CA TYR A 79 -21.45 -4.82 1.16
C TYR A 79 -22.82 -4.95 0.49
N TYR A 80 -22.96 -4.25 -0.64
CA TYR A 80 -24.08 -4.37 -1.56
C TYR A 80 -23.63 -4.97 -2.89
N GLU A 81 -24.50 -5.73 -3.56
CA GLU A 81 -24.21 -6.34 -4.85
C GLU A 81 -24.42 -5.31 -5.98
N CYS A 82 -23.44 -5.18 -6.87
CA CYS A 82 -23.55 -4.37 -8.08
C CYS A 82 -22.83 -5.02 -9.27
N ASP A 83 -23.10 -4.54 -10.45
CA ASP A 83 -22.30 -4.80 -11.64
C ASP A 83 -21.41 -3.58 -11.91
N VAL A 84 -20.15 -3.81 -12.23
CA VAL A 84 -19.19 -2.72 -12.46
C VAL A 84 -18.58 -2.85 -13.85
N THR A 85 -18.75 -1.83 -14.66
CA THR A 85 -18.08 -1.74 -15.97
C THR A 85 -16.84 -0.86 -15.85
N ILE A 86 -15.66 -1.42 -16.08
CA ILE A 86 -14.38 -0.71 -16.01
C ILE A 86 -13.74 -0.74 -17.40
N ASN A 87 -13.42 0.44 -17.95
CA ASN A 87 -12.83 0.58 -19.29
C ASN A 87 -13.57 -0.24 -20.37
N GLY A 88 -14.90 -0.34 -20.25
CA GLY A 88 -15.77 -1.08 -21.18
C GLY A 88 -15.86 -2.60 -20.91
N THR A 89 -15.21 -3.15 -19.91
CA THR A 89 -15.35 -4.55 -19.48
C THR A 89 -16.23 -4.62 -18.24
N THR A 90 -17.28 -5.46 -18.27
CA THR A 90 -18.23 -5.59 -17.15
C THR A 90 -17.89 -6.79 -16.28
N PHE A 91 -17.76 -6.52 -14.97
CA PHE A 91 -17.66 -7.50 -13.91
C PHE A 91 -18.98 -7.57 -13.18
N TYR A 92 -19.55 -8.77 -13.10
CA TYR A 92 -20.90 -8.99 -12.55
C TYR A 92 -20.82 -9.40 -11.09
N ARG A 93 -21.82 -8.99 -10.29
CA ARG A 93 -21.96 -9.36 -8.89
C ARG A 93 -20.73 -9.03 -8.05
N VAL A 94 -20.24 -7.80 -8.20
CA VAL A 94 -19.15 -7.23 -7.41
C VAL A 94 -19.73 -6.69 -6.11
N GLY A 95 -18.99 -6.83 -5.01
CA GLY A 95 -19.34 -6.18 -3.76
C GLY A 95 -18.87 -4.73 -3.76
N ILE A 96 -19.78 -3.81 -3.44
CA ILE A 96 -19.45 -2.40 -3.18
C ILE A 96 -19.83 -2.02 -1.76
N ARG A 97 -18.98 -1.27 -1.08
CA ARG A 97 -19.32 -0.65 0.21
C ARG A 97 -18.64 0.71 0.37
N PRO A 98 -19.23 1.63 1.17
CA PRO A 98 -18.51 2.79 1.66
C PRO A 98 -17.30 2.36 2.51
N LYS A 99 -16.27 3.19 2.58
CA LYS A 99 -15.07 2.94 3.38
C LYS A 99 -14.51 4.22 3.98
N GLY A 100 -13.78 4.07 5.05
CA GLY A 100 -13.06 5.15 5.73
C GLY A 100 -13.35 5.16 7.22
N ASN A 101 -12.63 5.98 7.97
CA ASN A 101 -12.87 6.20 9.40
C ASN A 101 -13.35 7.64 9.62
N THR A 102 -12.44 8.58 9.81
CA THR A 102 -12.77 10.00 10.02
C THR A 102 -13.50 10.63 8.84
N SER A 103 -13.06 10.34 7.59
CA SER A 103 -13.70 10.83 6.38
C SER A 103 -15.13 10.30 6.24
N LEU A 104 -15.34 9.00 6.49
CA LEU A 104 -16.65 8.36 6.43
C LEU A 104 -17.61 9.01 7.43
N THR A 105 -17.21 9.12 8.70
CA THR A 105 -18.03 9.74 9.75
C THR A 105 -18.30 11.22 9.47
N SER A 106 -17.31 11.94 8.94
CA SER A 106 -17.46 13.36 8.62
C SER A 106 -18.49 13.58 7.51
N ILE A 107 -18.45 12.78 6.43
CA ILE A 107 -19.39 12.85 5.33
C ILE A 107 -20.79 12.43 5.79
N ALA A 108 -20.92 11.37 6.58
CA ALA A 108 -22.19 10.92 7.11
C ALA A 108 -22.91 11.97 7.98
N ASN A 109 -22.15 12.92 8.56
CA ASN A 109 -22.69 14.03 9.34
C ASN A 109 -22.81 15.35 8.56
N ASP A 110 -22.41 15.38 7.27
CA ASP A 110 -22.48 16.56 6.43
C ASP A 110 -23.71 16.47 5.48
N PRO A 111 -24.75 17.29 5.67
CA PRO A 111 -25.96 17.22 4.84
C PRO A 111 -25.74 17.72 3.41
N ASP A 112 -24.61 18.29 3.10
CA ASP A 112 -24.32 18.90 1.79
C ASP A 112 -23.56 17.95 0.84
N THR A 113 -23.17 16.74 1.31
CA THR A 113 -22.44 15.76 0.49
C THR A 113 -22.72 14.33 0.93
N ASP A 114 -22.78 13.43 -0.03
CA ASP A 114 -22.87 11.97 0.11
C ASP A 114 -21.71 11.28 -0.64
N ARG A 115 -20.68 12.05 -0.95
CA ARG A 115 -19.55 11.60 -1.75
C ARG A 115 -18.54 10.81 -0.90
N TYR A 116 -18.92 9.58 -0.56
CA TYR A 116 -18.08 8.65 0.20
C TYR A 116 -16.93 8.09 -0.64
N SER A 117 -15.87 7.60 0.02
CA SER A 117 -14.93 6.67 -0.57
C SER A 117 -15.57 5.28 -0.61
N PHE A 118 -15.22 4.47 -1.62
CA PHE A 118 -15.77 3.13 -1.79
C PHE A 118 -14.67 2.06 -1.85
N LYS A 119 -15.02 0.82 -1.51
CA LYS A 119 -14.23 -0.37 -1.79
C LYS A 119 -15.06 -1.27 -2.72
N LEU A 120 -14.46 -1.69 -3.82
CA LEU A 120 -14.98 -2.74 -4.68
C LEU A 120 -14.25 -4.05 -4.35
N GLU A 121 -14.99 -5.12 -4.11
CA GLU A 121 -14.48 -6.46 -3.85
C GLU A 121 -15.03 -7.42 -4.90
N PHE A 122 -14.13 -7.92 -5.77
CA PHE A 122 -14.57 -8.63 -6.96
C PHE A 122 -15.03 -10.05 -6.66
N ASP A 123 -14.51 -10.68 -5.63
CA ASP A 123 -14.86 -12.05 -5.22
C ASP A 123 -15.91 -12.12 -4.09
N GLN A 124 -16.45 -10.99 -3.62
CA GLN A 124 -17.43 -10.95 -2.53
C GLN A 124 -18.63 -11.89 -2.75
N TYR A 125 -19.12 -11.98 -3.96
CA TYR A 125 -20.29 -12.79 -4.32
C TYR A 125 -19.99 -13.87 -5.37
N VAL A 126 -18.80 -13.88 -5.96
CA VAL A 126 -18.35 -14.84 -6.96
C VAL A 126 -16.93 -15.30 -6.64
N ASP A 127 -16.83 -16.48 -6.01
CA ASP A 127 -15.54 -17.03 -5.56
C ASP A 127 -14.46 -16.96 -6.65
N GLY A 128 -13.32 -16.35 -6.31
CA GLY A 128 -12.14 -16.25 -7.17
C GLY A 128 -12.29 -15.31 -8.37
N GLN A 129 -13.34 -14.47 -8.42
CA GLN A 129 -13.44 -13.42 -9.41
C GLN A 129 -12.42 -12.33 -9.13
N THR A 130 -11.72 -11.85 -10.15
CA THR A 130 -10.78 -10.75 -10.05
C THR A 130 -10.96 -9.77 -11.20
N CYS A 131 -10.53 -8.54 -11.02
CA CYS A 131 -10.44 -7.52 -12.07
C CYS A 131 -9.04 -7.56 -12.68
N TRP A 132 -8.84 -8.38 -13.74
CA TRP A 132 -7.54 -8.65 -14.37
C TRP A 132 -6.46 -9.12 -13.38
N GLY A 133 -6.86 -9.87 -12.36
CA GLY A 133 -5.99 -10.35 -11.29
C GLY A 133 -5.95 -9.47 -10.04
N LEU A 134 -6.68 -8.36 -9.99
CA LEU A 134 -6.86 -7.53 -8.80
C LEU A 134 -8.06 -8.01 -7.99
N ASP A 135 -7.87 -8.22 -6.68
CA ASP A 135 -8.91 -8.68 -5.76
C ASP A 135 -9.87 -7.57 -5.40
N LYS A 136 -9.32 -6.42 -5.00
CA LYS A 136 -10.06 -5.27 -4.48
C LYS A 136 -9.51 -3.97 -5.02
N LEU A 137 -10.44 -3.08 -5.38
CA LEU A 137 -10.13 -1.72 -5.83
C LEU A 137 -10.69 -0.71 -4.83
N VAL A 138 -9.84 0.18 -4.34
CA VAL A 138 -10.24 1.27 -3.46
C VAL A 138 -10.45 2.53 -4.28
N LEU A 139 -11.55 3.23 -4.04
CA LEU A 139 -11.92 4.48 -4.70
C LEU A 139 -11.97 5.59 -3.65
N ASN A 140 -10.87 6.32 -3.51
CA ASN A 140 -10.77 7.43 -2.55
C ASN A 140 -11.36 8.72 -3.12
N ASN A 141 -12.24 9.35 -2.36
CA ASN A 141 -12.92 10.60 -2.73
C ASN A 141 -12.05 11.85 -2.59
N ASN A 142 -10.77 11.69 -2.21
CA ASN A 142 -9.82 12.76 -1.91
C ASN A 142 -10.32 13.71 -0.79
N TYR A 143 -10.95 13.17 0.25
CA TYR A 143 -11.40 13.93 1.41
C TYR A 143 -10.25 14.77 1.99
N ALA A 144 -10.56 16.01 2.39
CA ALA A 144 -9.59 16.99 2.93
C ALA A 144 -8.42 17.38 1.99
N ASP A 145 -8.43 16.95 0.74
CA ASP A 145 -7.48 17.40 -0.29
C ASP A 145 -8.18 18.17 -1.41
N ALA A 146 -8.29 19.49 -1.26
CA ALA A 146 -8.88 20.37 -2.28
C ALA A 146 -8.12 20.37 -3.62
N THR A 147 -6.91 19.84 -3.66
CA THR A 147 -6.10 19.73 -4.89
C THR A 147 -6.37 18.43 -5.64
N ASN A 148 -6.87 17.40 -4.97
CA ASN A 148 -6.98 16.02 -5.46
C ASN A 148 -5.62 15.44 -5.91
N MET A 149 -4.49 15.93 -5.43
CA MET A 149 -3.17 15.57 -5.95
C MET A 149 -2.22 15.01 -4.88
N LYS A 150 -2.46 15.26 -3.59
CA LYS A 150 -1.49 14.93 -2.53
C LYS A 150 -1.18 13.44 -2.49
N GLU A 151 -2.22 12.64 -2.41
CA GLU A 151 -2.09 11.19 -2.33
C GLU A 151 -1.49 10.61 -3.62
N ALA A 152 -1.98 11.04 -4.79
CA ALA A 152 -1.45 10.63 -6.09
C ALA A 152 0.04 10.94 -6.26
N LEU A 153 0.46 12.18 -5.92
CA LEU A 153 1.87 12.57 -5.97
C LEU A 153 2.75 11.77 -5.00
N THR A 154 2.21 11.42 -3.85
CA THR A 154 2.94 10.65 -2.85
C THR A 154 3.15 9.21 -3.33
N TYR A 155 2.12 8.56 -3.88
CA TYR A 155 2.27 7.23 -4.47
C TYR A 155 3.19 7.23 -5.70
N ASP A 156 3.16 8.29 -6.52
CA ASP A 156 4.13 8.47 -7.62
C ASP A 156 5.58 8.51 -7.11
N MET A 157 5.82 9.20 -5.99
CA MET A 157 7.15 9.25 -5.35
C MET A 157 7.57 7.88 -4.82
N PHE A 158 6.69 7.13 -4.16
CA PHE A 158 6.97 5.77 -3.70
C PHE A 158 7.34 4.85 -4.86
N GLN A 159 6.55 4.83 -5.92
CA GLN A 159 6.80 4.02 -7.11
C GLN A 159 8.07 4.46 -7.84
N PHE A 160 8.34 5.77 -7.91
CA PHE A 160 9.55 6.29 -8.52
C PHE A 160 10.83 5.82 -7.80
N LEU A 161 10.81 5.74 -6.47
CA LEU A 161 11.90 5.21 -5.67
C LEU A 161 11.94 3.68 -5.67
N GLY A 162 10.87 3.01 -6.11
CA GLY A 162 10.71 1.57 -6.10
C GLY A 162 10.45 1.02 -4.70
N ALA A 163 9.74 1.79 -3.87
CA ALA A 163 9.18 1.28 -2.61
C ALA A 163 7.95 0.42 -2.90
N ASP A 164 7.71 -0.57 -2.04
CA ASP A 164 6.51 -1.39 -2.10
C ASP A 164 5.32 -0.54 -1.68
N ALA A 165 4.53 -0.15 -2.66
CA ALA A 165 3.40 0.74 -2.47
C ALA A 165 2.29 0.42 -3.46
N SER A 166 1.05 0.76 -3.10
CA SER A 166 -0.12 0.59 -3.96
C SER A 166 0.07 1.31 -5.30
N LEU A 167 -0.39 0.68 -6.35
CA LEU A 167 -0.60 1.34 -7.63
C LEU A 167 -1.79 2.29 -7.51
N TYR A 168 -1.77 3.36 -8.30
CA TYR A 168 -2.81 4.37 -8.29
C TYR A 168 -3.14 4.85 -9.70
N ASN A 169 -4.36 5.34 -9.88
CA ASN A 169 -4.76 6.09 -11.06
C ASN A 169 -6.01 6.93 -10.74
N TYR A 170 -6.28 7.96 -11.53
CA TYR A 170 -7.56 8.65 -11.43
C TYR A 170 -8.66 7.85 -12.10
N ALA A 171 -9.85 7.86 -11.50
CA ALA A 171 -11.05 7.25 -12.05
C ALA A 171 -12.19 8.27 -12.15
N GLU A 172 -12.86 8.29 -13.30
CA GLU A 172 -14.16 8.94 -13.47
C GLU A 172 -15.25 7.91 -13.17
N ILE A 173 -16.06 8.18 -12.16
CA ILE A 173 -17.13 7.29 -11.71
C ILE A 173 -18.48 7.79 -12.20
N SER A 174 -19.28 6.89 -12.78
CA SER A 174 -20.69 7.03 -13.02
C SER A 174 -21.47 5.99 -12.21
N VAL A 175 -22.71 6.30 -11.85
CA VAL A 175 -23.63 5.39 -11.19
C VAL A 175 -24.89 5.33 -12.04
N ASN A 176 -25.27 4.14 -12.49
CA ASN A 176 -26.39 3.91 -13.40
C ASN A 176 -26.33 4.81 -14.65
N GLY A 177 -25.12 5.06 -15.17
CA GLY A 177 -24.86 5.89 -16.34
C GLY A 177 -24.86 7.41 -16.06
N GLU A 178 -25.08 7.84 -14.82
CA GLU A 178 -25.01 9.26 -14.44
C GLU A 178 -23.68 9.58 -13.77
N TYR A 179 -23.04 10.69 -14.16
CA TYR A 179 -21.76 11.12 -13.62
C TYR A 179 -21.82 11.35 -12.11
N TRP A 180 -20.94 10.66 -11.36
CA TRP A 180 -20.86 10.76 -9.90
C TRP A 180 -19.67 11.59 -9.44
N GLY A 181 -18.48 11.40 -10.01
CA GLY A 181 -17.31 12.19 -9.65
C GLY A 181 -15.97 11.62 -10.11
N VAL A 182 -14.90 12.37 -9.83
CA VAL A 182 -13.52 11.91 -10.00
C VAL A 182 -12.96 11.44 -8.66
N TYR A 183 -12.34 10.27 -8.66
CA TYR A 183 -11.78 9.59 -7.49
C TYR A 183 -10.32 9.21 -7.74
N LEU A 184 -9.59 8.93 -6.68
CA LEU A 184 -8.31 8.24 -6.78
C LEU A 184 -8.55 6.75 -6.59
N ALA A 185 -8.33 5.97 -7.63
CA ALA A 185 -8.36 4.52 -7.58
C ALA A 185 -7.02 4.01 -7.07
N LEU A 186 -7.05 3.12 -6.08
CA LEU A 186 -5.87 2.53 -5.45
C LEU A 186 -5.99 1.01 -5.45
N GLU A 187 -4.86 0.35 -5.71
CA GLU A 187 -4.69 -1.07 -5.44
C GLU A 187 -4.84 -1.32 -3.93
N ALA A 188 -5.73 -2.22 -3.53
CA ALA A 188 -5.82 -2.62 -2.13
C ALA A 188 -4.57 -3.44 -1.74
N VAL A 189 -4.13 -3.29 -0.50
CA VAL A 189 -3.03 -4.08 0.05
C VAL A 189 -3.61 -5.41 0.53
N GLU A 190 -3.65 -6.38 -0.39
CA GLU A 190 -4.25 -7.72 -0.25
C GLU A 190 -3.43 -8.73 -1.08
N ASP A 191 -3.93 -9.93 -1.34
CA ASP A 191 -3.21 -11.02 -2.02
C ASP A 191 -2.60 -10.61 -3.36
N SER A 192 -3.32 -9.86 -4.19
CA SER A 192 -2.82 -9.39 -5.48
C SER A 192 -1.62 -8.43 -5.34
N PHE A 193 -1.65 -7.56 -4.34
CA PHE A 193 -0.53 -6.69 -4.00
C PHE A 193 0.70 -7.50 -3.57
N MET A 194 0.49 -8.53 -2.72
CA MET A 194 1.56 -9.40 -2.25
C MET A 194 2.19 -10.18 -3.42
N LEU A 195 1.37 -10.75 -4.30
CA LEU A 195 1.86 -11.43 -5.51
C LEU A 195 2.65 -10.49 -6.42
N ARG A 196 2.20 -9.26 -6.60
CA ARG A 196 2.88 -8.28 -7.45
C ARG A 196 4.25 -7.87 -6.89
N ASN A 197 4.35 -7.65 -5.58
CA ASN A 197 5.59 -7.16 -4.97
C ASN A 197 6.52 -8.30 -4.56
N TYR A 198 5.99 -9.39 -4.00
CA TYR A 198 6.79 -10.46 -3.37
C TYR A 198 6.73 -11.79 -4.12
N GLY A 199 5.82 -11.95 -5.09
CA GLY A 199 5.64 -13.19 -5.86
C GLY A 199 4.93 -14.30 -5.08
N VAL A 200 4.50 -14.03 -3.88
CA VAL A 200 3.73 -14.91 -2.98
C VAL A 200 2.68 -14.11 -2.24
N SER A 201 1.64 -14.78 -1.74
CA SER A 201 0.63 -14.20 -0.85
C SER A 201 0.62 -14.87 0.54
N ASP A 202 1.67 -15.63 0.87
CA ASP A 202 1.79 -16.46 2.09
C ASP A 202 2.37 -15.64 3.23
N GLY A 203 2.23 -14.48 3.48
CA GLY A 203 2.72 -13.72 4.63
C GLY A 203 1.59 -13.28 5.52
N GLU A 204 1.96 -12.71 6.67
CA GLU A 204 1.01 -12.18 7.63
C GLU A 204 0.91 -10.66 7.47
N LEU A 205 -0.31 -10.19 7.27
CA LEU A 205 -0.60 -8.78 7.01
C LEU A 205 -1.39 -8.19 8.17
N TYR A 206 -0.91 -7.06 8.65
CA TYR A 206 -1.54 -6.28 9.71
C TYR A 206 -1.77 -4.84 9.25
N LYS A 207 -2.88 -4.25 9.67
CA LYS A 207 -3.19 -2.82 9.51
C LYS A 207 -3.45 -2.21 10.87
N PRO A 208 -2.41 -1.86 11.64
CA PRO A 208 -2.59 -1.28 12.97
C PRO A 208 -3.39 0.02 12.91
N GLU A 209 -4.52 0.06 13.61
CA GLU A 209 -5.36 1.24 13.69
C GLU A 209 -5.40 1.74 15.14
N GLY A 210 -4.46 2.63 15.48
CA GLY A 210 -4.30 3.17 16.84
C GLY A 210 -5.42 4.05 17.36
N MET A 211 -6.52 4.16 16.62
CA MET A 211 -7.73 4.90 17.01
C MET A 211 -8.98 4.17 16.55
N ASP A 212 -9.43 3.18 17.30
CA ASP A 212 -10.80 2.71 17.14
C ASP A 212 -11.76 3.72 17.82
N GLY A 213 -12.44 4.52 17.01
CA GLY A 213 -13.46 5.50 17.44
C GLY A 213 -14.78 4.86 17.87
N GLY A 214 -14.83 3.55 18.03
CA GLY A 214 -16.01 2.76 18.36
C GLY A 214 -16.04 2.29 19.80
N GLY A 215 -16.38 3.17 20.75
CA GLY A 215 -16.91 2.75 22.04
C GLY A 215 -15.93 2.69 23.20
N GLY A 216 -15.64 3.80 23.85
CA GLY A 216 -15.38 3.86 25.30
C GLY A 216 -14.01 3.38 25.79
N GLY A 217 -13.07 3.04 24.93
CA GLY A 217 -11.68 2.73 25.26
C GLY A 217 -10.87 4.02 25.39
N GLY A 218 -10.32 4.28 26.58
CA GLY A 218 -9.47 5.46 26.80
C GLY A 218 -8.25 5.40 25.90
N PHE A 219 -7.76 6.58 25.53
CA PHE A 219 -6.46 6.80 24.90
C PHE A 219 -5.42 5.92 25.58
N SER A 220 -4.96 4.85 24.94
CA SER A 220 -3.85 4.07 25.46
C SER A 220 -2.59 4.89 25.24
N MET A 221 -2.05 5.45 26.29
CA MET A 221 -0.77 6.19 26.26
C MET A 221 0.41 5.29 25.86
N ASN A 222 0.18 3.99 25.70
CA ASN A 222 1.18 2.98 25.35
C ASN A 222 1.02 2.46 23.92
N GLY A 223 0.30 3.14 23.05
CA GLY A 223 0.24 2.86 21.60
C GLY A 223 -0.10 1.44 21.15
N GLY A 224 -0.20 0.46 22.05
CA GLY A 224 -0.48 -0.95 21.76
C GLY A 224 0.42 -1.56 20.67
N GLY A 225 1.66 -1.05 20.52
CA GLY A 225 2.63 -1.49 19.51
C GLY A 225 2.49 -0.84 18.13
N ALA A 226 1.46 -0.03 17.90
CA ALA A 226 1.25 0.61 16.60
C ALA A 226 2.40 1.57 16.18
N ASP A 227 3.23 2.02 17.11
CA ASP A 227 4.43 2.81 16.87
C ASP A 227 5.67 1.97 16.47
N LEU A 228 5.49 0.64 16.37
CA LEU A 228 6.49 -0.37 16.05
C LEU A 228 7.73 -0.33 16.98
N ASN A 229 7.58 0.19 18.20
CA ASN A 229 8.63 0.17 19.21
C ASN A 229 8.55 -1.13 20.04
N TYR A 230 9.69 -1.82 20.15
CA TYR A 230 9.79 -2.93 21.08
C TYR A 230 9.70 -2.45 22.54
N THR A 231 8.87 -3.10 23.33
CA THR A 231 8.69 -2.82 24.75
C THR A 231 9.05 -4.01 25.63
N VAL A 232 8.40 -5.14 25.45
CA VAL A 232 8.61 -6.40 26.20
C VAL A 232 8.19 -7.60 25.34
N ASP A 233 8.56 -8.83 25.75
CA ASP A 233 8.15 -10.09 25.10
C ASP A 233 6.71 -10.54 25.47
N ASP A 234 5.84 -9.59 25.80
CA ASP A 234 4.44 -9.87 26.13
C ASP A 234 3.55 -9.43 24.97
N LEU A 235 2.88 -10.42 24.33
CA LEU A 235 2.03 -10.18 23.15
C LEU A 235 0.89 -9.20 23.43
N ASP A 236 0.35 -9.18 24.65
CA ASP A 236 -0.73 -8.23 25.02
C ASP A 236 -0.29 -6.76 24.91
N SER A 237 1.03 -6.49 24.93
CA SER A 237 1.59 -5.14 24.77
C SER A 237 1.49 -4.60 23.34
N TYR A 238 1.16 -5.45 22.37
CA TYR A 238 1.09 -5.13 20.95
C TYR A 238 -0.34 -5.31 20.41
N SER A 239 -1.36 -5.24 21.26
CA SER A 239 -2.76 -5.51 20.94
C SER A 239 -3.29 -4.73 19.73
N THR A 240 -2.83 -3.48 19.52
CA THR A 240 -3.26 -2.67 18.38
C THR A 240 -2.76 -3.24 17.02
N ILE A 241 -1.63 -3.95 17.02
CA ILE A 241 -1.19 -4.66 15.81
C ILE A 241 -2.12 -5.83 15.54
N TRP A 242 -2.41 -6.64 16.59
CA TRP A 242 -3.25 -7.84 16.44
C TRP A 242 -4.72 -7.51 16.18
N GLU A 243 -5.25 -6.43 16.72
CA GLU A 243 -6.61 -5.94 16.41
C GLU A 243 -6.76 -5.51 14.94
N GLY A 244 -5.64 -5.23 14.28
CA GLY A 244 -5.56 -4.89 12.86
C GLY A 244 -5.19 -6.06 11.93
N GLU A 245 -5.39 -7.32 12.34
CA GLU A 245 -5.13 -8.48 11.47
C GLU A 245 -5.96 -8.43 10.18
N VAL A 246 -5.29 -8.58 9.05
CA VAL A 246 -5.91 -8.72 7.73
C VAL A 246 -5.92 -10.18 7.30
N THR A 247 -4.84 -10.92 7.58
CA THR A 247 -4.73 -12.36 7.42
C THR A 247 -5.06 -13.10 8.72
N ASN A 248 -5.29 -14.41 8.66
CA ASN A 248 -5.52 -15.22 9.86
C ASN A 248 -4.18 -15.57 10.50
N THR A 249 -3.86 -14.99 11.64
CA THR A 249 -2.58 -15.14 12.33
C THR A 249 -2.66 -16.03 13.57
N THR A 250 -1.51 -16.39 14.12
CA THR A 250 -1.36 -17.21 15.33
C THR A 250 -0.37 -16.55 16.29
N ASP A 251 -0.34 -17.02 17.56
CA ASP A 251 0.64 -16.54 18.55
C ASP A 251 2.09 -16.71 18.04
N ALA A 252 2.38 -17.73 17.24
CA ALA A 252 3.72 -17.92 16.68
C ALA A 252 4.08 -16.86 15.62
N ASP A 253 3.09 -16.36 14.90
CA ASP A 253 3.26 -15.26 13.95
C ASP A 253 3.53 -13.94 14.70
N HIS A 254 2.76 -13.70 15.77
CA HIS A 254 2.96 -12.57 16.67
C HIS A 254 4.35 -12.59 17.33
N GLU A 255 4.81 -13.77 17.80
CA GLU A 255 6.15 -13.92 18.37
C GLU A 255 7.26 -13.54 17.37
N ARG A 256 7.09 -13.85 16.07
CA ARG A 256 8.05 -13.44 15.02
C ARG A 256 8.07 -11.93 14.83
N VAL A 257 6.90 -11.29 14.82
CA VAL A 257 6.80 -9.82 14.73
C VAL A 257 7.51 -9.17 15.93
N VAL A 258 7.23 -9.63 17.17
CA VAL A 258 7.86 -9.07 18.38
C VAL A 258 9.37 -9.27 18.36
N ALA A 259 9.84 -10.45 17.93
CA ALA A 259 11.28 -10.72 17.80
C ALA A 259 11.96 -9.79 16.79
N ALA A 260 11.29 -9.53 15.66
CA ALA A 260 11.79 -8.60 14.65
C ALA A 260 11.83 -7.14 15.18
N LEU A 261 10.79 -6.70 15.91
CA LEU A 261 10.77 -5.38 16.57
C LEU A 261 11.89 -5.24 17.60
N GLN A 262 12.16 -6.30 18.38
CA GLN A 262 13.27 -6.34 19.33
C GLN A 262 14.61 -6.12 18.64
N LYS A 263 14.88 -6.89 17.58
CA LYS A 263 16.12 -6.81 16.82
C LYS A 263 16.30 -5.48 16.11
N ALA A 264 15.21 -4.93 15.60
CA ALA A 264 15.18 -3.57 15.04
C ALA A 264 15.58 -2.52 16.10
N GLY A 265 15.00 -2.62 17.32
CA GLY A 265 15.32 -1.73 18.43
C GLY A 265 16.74 -1.86 18.95
N GLU A 266 17.32 -3.06 18.92
CA GLU A 266 18.73 -3.32 19.27
C GLU A 266 19.70 -2.85 18.16
N GLY A 267 19.24 -2.68 16.93
CA GLY A 267 20.08 -2.36 15.77
C GLY A 267 20.96 -3.53 15.33
N GLU A 268 20.54 -4.75 15.65
CA GLU A 268 21.27 -5.98 15.35
C GLU A 268 20.59 -6.79 14.25
N GLU A 269 21.38 -7.35 13.34
CA GLU A 269 20.92 -8.26 12.27
C GLU A 269 19.73 -7.71 11.45
N LEU A 270 19.71 -6.39 11.23
CA LEU A 270 18.57 -5.68 10.63
C LEU A 270 18.09 -6.31 9.31
N GLU A 271 19.02 -6.68 8.42
CA GLU A 271 18.69 -7.29 7.11
C GLU A 271 18.05 -8.69 7.24
N THR A 272 18.13 -9.33 8.42
CA THR A 272 17.46 -10.61 8.71
C THR A 272 15.99 -10.38 9.10
N TYR A 273 15.70 -9.29 9.79
CA TYR A 273 14.39 -9.04 10.41
C TYR A 273 13.58 -7.93 9.73
N LEU A 274 14.19 -7.13 8.86
CA LEU A 274 13.55 -6.03 8.15
C LEU A 274 13.94 -6.05 6.67
N ASP A 275 13.02 -5.71 5.78
CA ASP A 275 13.37 -5.26 4.45
C ASP A 275 13.94 -3.83 4.53
N VAL A 276 15.24 -3.76 4.82
CA VAL A 276 15.93 -2.49 5.05
C VAL A 276 15.92 -1.61 3.80
N ASP A 277 15.99 -2.21 2.60
CA ASP A 277 16.01 -1.45 1.34
C ASP A 277 14.65 -0.78 1.09
N ASN A 278 13.54 -1.52 1.27
CA ASN A 278 12.20 -0.94 1.15
C ASN A 278 11.90 0.05 2.28
N LEU A 279 12.28 -0.27 3.52
CA LEU A 279 12.12 0.63 4.67
C LEU A 279 12.80 1.98 4.43
N LEU A 280 14.03 1.99 3.89
CA LEU A 280 14.74 3.24 3.57
C LEU A 280 14.05 4.04 2.47
N ARG A 281 13.50 3.38 1.45
CA ARG A 281 12.71 4.02 0.39
C ARG A 281 11.42 4.61 0.95
N TYR A 282 10.70 3.83 1.76
CA TYR A 282 9.51 4.28 2.48
C TYR A 282 9.81 5.54 3.31
N MET A 283 10.81 5.48 4.19
CA MET A 283 11.17 6.60 5.08
C MET A 283 11.63 7.84 4.31
N ALA A 284 12.28 7.68 3.15
CA ALA A 284 12.70 8.81 2.33
C ALA A 284 11.50 9.61 1.81
N VAL A 285 10.47 8.94 1.27
CA VAL A 285 9.24 9.60 0.80
C VAL A 285 8.45 10.14 1.99
N HIS A 286 8.19 9.28 2.98
CA HIS A 286 7.40 9.61 4.16
C HIS A 286 7.89 10.89 4.87
N SER A 287 9.22 10.99 5.08
CA SER A 287 9.83 12.17 5.70
C SER A 287 9.76 13.41 4.79
N PHE A 288 9.86 13.22 3.45
CA PHE A 288 9.80 14.32 2.51
C PHE A 288 8.41 14.95 2.42
N VAL A 289 7.37 14.12 2.39
CA VAL A 289 5.98 14.60 2.26
C VAL A 289 5.38 15.04 3.60
N VAL A 290 6.07 14.79 4.72
CA VAL A 290 5.64 15.18 6.09
C VAL A 290 4.21 14.70 6.37
N ASN A 291 4.03 13.39 6.41
CA ASN A 291 2.75 12.81 6.79
C ASN A 291 2.73 12.59 8.32
N GLU A 292 2.07 13.49 9.06
CA GLU A 292 1.91 13.37 10.52
C GLU A 292 0.71 12.48 10.90
N ASP A 293 -0.10 12.06 9.92
CA ASP A 293 -1.23 11.14 10.05
C ASP A 293 -0.82 9.71 9.68
N SER A 294 0.31 9.25 10.17
CA SER A 294 0.87 7.94 9.87
C SER A 294 1.88 7.51 10.95
N LEU A 295 2.66 6.47 10.68
CA LEU A 295 3.60 5.82 11.60
C LEU A 295 4.46 6.79 12.45
N SER A 296 4.94 7.89 11.86
CA SER A 296 5.79 8.85 12.57
C SER A 296 5.02 9.98 13.28
N GLY A 297 3.71 9.97 13.21
CA GLY A 297 2.83 10.98 13.84
C GLY A 297 2.52 10.68 15.30
N ASN A 298 1.65 11.54 15.88
CA ASN A 298 1.19 11.36 17.25
C ASN A 298 0.16 10.22 17.41
N MET A 299 -0.36 9.73 16.31
CA MET A 299 -1.35 8.66 16.22
C MET A 299 -0.84 7.67 15.15
N PRO A 300 0.01 6.70 15.53
CA PRO A 300 0.56 5.74 14.58
C PRO A 300 -0.53 4.86 13.97
N HIS A 301 -0.83 5.06 12.71
CA HIS A 301 -1.77 4.33 11.86
C HIS A 301 -1.47 4.63 10.39
N ASN A 302 -2.36 4.31 9.46
CA ASN A 302 -2.19 4.59 8.02
C ASN A 302 -0.91 3.97 7.43
N TYR A 303 -0.65 2.73 7.81
CA TYR A 303 0.35 1.86 7.19
C TYR A 303 -0.11 0.41 7.35
N TYR A 304 0.46 -0.47 6.52
CA TYR A 304 0.39 -1.90 6.74
C TYR A 304 1.77 -2.41 7.18
N LEU A 305 1.74 -3.43 8.03
CA LEU A 305 2.90 -4.21 8.41
C LEU A 305 2.75 -5.59 7.78
N TYR A 306 3.70 -6.00 6.98
CA TYR A 306 3.75 -7.31 6.36
C TYR A 306 4.90 -8.12 6.93
N GLU A 307 4.63 -9.31 7.44
CA GLU A 307 5.62 -10.27 7.93
C GLU A 307 5.66 -11.46 6.99
N TYR A 308 6.84 -11.78 6.49
CA TYR A 308 7.09 -12.96 5.69
C TYR A 308 8.46 -13.55 6.04
N ASP A 309 8.46 -14.86 6.42
CA ASP A 309 9.68 -15.61 6.80
C ASP A 309 10.54 -14.90 7.87
N GLY A 310 9.89 -14.22 8.82
CA GLY A 310 10.54 -13.50 9.92
C GLY A 310 11.04 -12.09 9.57
N GLN A 311 10.83 -11.63 8.35
CA GLN A 311 11.21 -10.30 7.90
C GLN A 311 9.98 -9.38 7.84
N LEU A 312 10.07 -8.21 8.47
CA LEU A 312 9.02 -7.19 8.45
C LEU A 312 9.23 -6.21 7.31
N ASN A 313 8.13 -5.83 6.69
CA ASN A 313 8.07 -4.77 5.71
C ASN A 313 6.95 -3.77 6.04
N ILE A 314 7.17 -2.48 5.78
CA ILE A 314 6.20 -1.41 6.01
C ILE A 314 5.68 -0.92 4.66
N ILE A 315 4.35 -0.95 4.50
CA ILE A 315 3.66 -0.55 3.28
C ILE A 315 2.86 0.73 3.56
N PRO A 316 3.04 1.79 2.76
CA PRO A 316 2.35 3.07 2.97
C PRO A 316 0.86 2.96 2.67
N TRP A 317 0.03 3.66 3.46
CA TRP A 317 -1.40 3.76 3.26
C TRP A 317 -1.93 5.14 3.67
N ASP A 318 -2.97 5.64 2.95
CA ASP A 318 -3.72 6.86 3.25
C ASP A 318 -2.86 8.13 3.39
N TYR A 319 -2.38 8.65 2.25
CA TYR A 319 -1.50 9.80 2.18
C TYR A 319 -2.20 11.11 1.77
N ASN A 320 -3.52 11.21 1.94
CA ASN A 320 -4.31 12.40 1.60
C ASN A 320 -3.99 13.63 2.47
N LEU A 321 -3.47 13.43 3.70
CA LEU A 321 -3.11 14.50 4.64
C LEU A 321 -1.64 14.92 4.61
N THR A 322 -0.90 14.52 3.59
CA THR A 322 0.50 14.92 3.39
C THR A 322 0.68 16.40 3.06
N LEU A 323 1.94 16.84 2.97
CA LEU A 323 2.33 18.19 2.56
C LEU A 323 1.67 19.29 3.41
N GLY A 324 1.61 19.05 4.74
CA GLY A 324 1.05 19.99 5.70
C GLY A 324 -0.48 19.97 5.80
N GLY A 325 -1.12 18.88 5.34
CA GLY A 325 -2.58 18.71 5.40
C GLY A 325 -3.17 18.55 6.81
N MET A 326 -2.35 18.19 7.80
CA MET A 326 -2.75 18.13 9.24
C MET A 326 -2.65 19.47 9.94
N GLY A 327 -3.04 20.59 9.32
CA GLY A 327 -3.24 21.84 10.05
C GLY A 327 -4.44 21.72 10.99
N MET A 328 -4.41 22.39 12.16
CA MET A 328 -5.53 22.43 13.13
C MET A 328 -6.88 22.83 12.48
N GLU A 329 -6.87 23.35 11.27
CA GLU A 329 -8.07 23.69 10.50
C GLU A 329 -8.76 22.46 9.86
N ALA A 330 -8.06 21.36 9.66
CA ALA A 330 -8.63 20.12 9.08
C ALA A 330 -9.61 19.42 10.06
N PHE A 331 -9.45 19.63 11.37
CA PHE A 331 -10.34 19.12 12.40
C PHE A 331 -11.36 20.17 12.91
N GLY A 332 -11.32 21.39 12.39
CA GLY A 332 -12.14 22.53 12.80
C GLY A 332 -13.40 22.72 11.95
N GLY A 333 -14.20 21.66 11.73
CA GLY A 333 -15.58 21.80 11.31
C GLY A 333 -16.36 22.61 12.35
N ARG A 334 -17.04 23.68 11.94
CA ARG A 334 -17.97 24.51 12.72
C ARG A 334 -18.90 23.65 13.60
N GLY A 335 -18.55 23.49 14.87
CA GLY A 335 -19.40 22.79 15.80
C GLY A 335 -19.01 23.16 17.22
N GLY A 336 -19.62 24.23 17.78
CA GLY A 336 -19.49 24.58 19.17
C GLY A 336 -20.09 23.52 20.07
N GLY A 337 -19.24 22.63 20.63
CA GLY A 337 -19.58 21.82 21.78
C GLY A 337 -19.03 22.47 23.07
N PRO A 338 -19.72 22.42 24.24
CA PRO A 338 -19.25 23.03 25.44
C PRO A 338 -18.18 22.18 26.11
N GLY A 339 -16.91 22.55 25.93
CA GLY A 339 -15.78 21.87 26.55
C GLY A 339 -14.43 22.26 25.98
N GLY A 340 -14.33 23.38 25.28
CA GLY A 340 -13.08 23.86 24.71
C GLY A 340 -12.03 24.17 25.77
N MET A 341 -10.91 23.45 25.80
CA MET A 341 -9.69 23.95 26.40
C MET A 341 -9.26 25.19 25.64
N SER A 342 -9.48 26.36 26.23
CA SER A 342 -8.97 27.63 25.78
C SER A 342 -7.44 27.60 25.95
N PHE A 343 -6.68 27.45 24.85
CA PHE A 343 -5.27 27.83 24.87
C PHE A 343 -5.19 29.35 24.83
N ASP A 344 -4.84 29.94 25.98
CA ASP A 344 -4.57 31.38 26.14
C ASP A 344 -3.35 31.72 25.25
N GLY A 345 -3.60 32.52 24.23
CA GLY A 345 -2.61 32.99 23.28
C GLY A 345 -1.68 34.07 23.83
N SER A 346 -0.82 33.70 24.77
CA SER A 346 0.29 34.52 25.20
C SER A 346 1.61 33.73 25.16
N GLY A 347 2.09 33.45 23.99
CA GLY A 347 3.37 32.75 23.74
C GLY A 347 4.07 33.38 22.55
N SER A 348 4.83 34.39 22.85
CA SER A 348 5.79 35.09 22.02
C SER A 348 6.79 34.14 21.32
N ASP A 349 7.10 34.43 20.06
CA ASP A 349 8.40 34.21 19.37
C ASP A 349 9.01 32.80 19.24
N ALA A 350 8.33 31.71 19.60
CA ALA A 350 8.85 30.36 19.43
C ALA A 350 8.68 29.82 17.99
N GLY A 351 7.76 30.38 17.19
CA GLY A 351 7.46 29.90 15.85
C GLY A 351 8.56 30.11 14.82
N SER A 352 9.33 31.18 14.94
CA SER A 352 10.39 31.50 13.97
C SER A 352 11.66 30.63 14.14
N SER A 353 11.95 30.17 15.35
CA SER A 353 13.11 29.31 15.60
C SER A 353 12.84 27.86 15.17
N ALA A 354 11.64 27.36 15.34
CA ALA A 354 11.24 26.03 14.89
C ALA A 354 11.20 25.92 13.35
N VAL A 355 10.67 26.95 12.67
CA VAL A 355 10.67 27.02 11.21
C VAL A 355 12.09 27.08 10.63
N LEU A 356 12.99 27.84 11.26
CA LEU A 356 14.40 27.90 10.83
C LEU A 356 15.16 26.58 11.12
N GLN A 357 14.89 25.94 12.24
CA GLN A 357 15.49 24.66 12.62
C GLN A 357 15.00 23.54 11.68
N ASN A 358 13.71 23.51 11.38
CA ASN A 358 13.13 22.59 10.42
C ASN A 358 13.63 22.87 8.98
N ALA A 359 13.79 24.13 8.57
CA ALA A 359 14.33 24.46 7.25
C ALA A 359 15.76 23.93 7.02
N VAL A 360 16.58 23.85 8.07
CA VAL A 360 17.92 23.22 7.99
C VAL A 360 17.81 21.72 7.77
N TRP A 361 16.90 21.04 8.49
CA TRP A 361 16.64 19.61 8.30
C TRP A 361 16.06 19.31 6.92
N TYR A 362 15.07 20.07 6.46
CA TYR A 362 14.49 19.93 5.11
C TYR A 362 15.52 20.17 4.00
N SER A 363 16.42 21.14 4.18
CA SER A 363 17.50 21.39 3.23
C SER A 363 18.50 20.23 3.16
N GLY A 364 18.78 19.59 4.32
CA GLY A 364 19.61 18.40 4.43
C GLY A 364 18.97 17.19 3.73
N CYS A 365 17.69 16.93 3.99
CA CYS A 365 16.94 15.86 3.35
C CYS A 365 16.83 16.06 1.84
N PHE A 366 16.55 17.27 1.37
CA PHE A 366 16.52 17.61 -0.05
C PHE A 366 17.88 17.35 -0.73
N LEU A 367 18.98 17.72 -0.07
CA LEU A 367 20.32 17.49 -0.60
C LEU A 367 20.61 15.98 -0.71
N LEU A 368 20.22 15.18 0.30
CA LEU A 368 20.36 13.74 0.27
C LEU A 368 19.52 13.10 -0.83
N LEU A 369 18.28 13.56 -1.03
CA LEU A 369 17.42 13.13 -2.14
C LEU A 369 18.07 13.41 -3.50
N VAL A 370 18.60 14.61 -3.71
CA VAL A 370 19.29 14.97 -4.95
C VAL A 370 20.52 14.08 -5.18
N ILE A 371 21.28 13.78 -4.12
CA ILE A 371 22.42 12.86 -4.20
C ILE A 371 21.97 11.43 -4.55
N ALA A 372 20.91 10.92 -3.92
CA ALA A 372 20.33 9.63 -4.22
C ALA A 372 19.85 9.53 -5.67
N LEU A 373 19.13 10.54 -6.17
CA LEU A 373 18.69 10.64 -7.56
C LEU A 373 19.87 10.67 -8.55
N LEU A 374 20.94 11.38 -8.23
CA LEU A 374 22.16 11.40 -9.04
C LEU A 374 22.83 10.03 -9.07
N ILE A 375 22.90 9.34 -7.94
CA ILE A 375 23.45 7.97 -7.84
C ILE A 375 22.59 7.00 -8.66
N ALA A 376 21.27 7.02 -8.49
CA ALA A 376 20.34 6.20 -9.26
C ALA A 376 20.43 6.48 -10.77
N GLY A 377 20.54 7.75 -11.17
CA GLY A 377 20.73 8.17 -12.56
C GLY A 377 22.05 7.64 -13.16
N VAL A 378 23.12 7.58 -12.38
CA VAL A 378 24.41 7.02 -12.78
C VAL A 378 24.34 5.49 -12.91
N TYR A 379 23.66 4.81 -11.97
CA TYR A 379 23.45 3.36 -12.02
C TYR A 379 22.58 2.94 -13.20
N ARG A 380 21.49 3.62 -13.51
CA ARG A 380 20.64 3.37 -14.68
C ARG A 380 21.38 3.52 -16.01
N ARG A 381 22.43 4.31 -16.11
CA ARG A 381 23.23 4.48 -17.35
C ARG A 381 24.23 3.36 -17.59
N ARG A 382 24.65 2.61 -16.56
CA ARG A 382 25.64 1.53 -16.68
C ARG A 382 25.21 0.32 -17.55
N PRO A 383 23.97 -0.18 -17.54
CA PRO A 383 23.57 -1.32 -18.37
C PRO A 383 23.64 -1.03 -19.88
N LYS A 384 23.36 0.21 -20.32
CA LYS A 384 23.40 0.58 -21.74
C LYS A 384 24.82 0.58 -22.31
N ILE A 385 25.82 0.96 -21.51
CA ILE A 385 27.23 0.96 -21.92
C ILE A 385 27.76 -0.47 -22.07
N ARG A 386 27.35 -1.38 -21.18
CA ARG A 386 27.76 -2.79 -21.21
C ARG A 386 27.18 -3.54 -22.43
N ARG A 387 25.93 -3.27 -22.82
CA ARG A 387 25.29 -3.84 -24.02
C ARG A 387 25.95 -3.35 -25.35
N ARG A 388 26.35 -2.09 -25.41
CA ARG A 388 27.05 -1.57 -26.59
C ARG A 388 28.45 -2.16 -26.77
N ARG A 389 29.18 -2.35 -25.68
CA ARG A 389 30.54 -2.94 -25.70
C ARG A 389 30.53 -4.43 -26.09
N ASN A 390 29.53 -5.20 -25.68
CA ASN A 390 29.37 -6.59 -26.09
C ASN A 390 28.93 -6.74 -27.55
N ARG A 391 28.16 -5.80 -28.10
CA ARG A 391 27.82 -5.83 -29.54
C ARG A 391 29.00 -5.54 -30.45
N GLN A 392 29.94 -4.70 -30.03
CA GLN A 392 31.16 -4.44 -30.79
C GLN A 392 32.17 -5.61 -30.76
N LYS A 393 32.10 -6.49 -29.74
CA LYS A 393 32.94 -7.69 -29.65
C LYS A 393 32.41 -8.90 -30.43
N ALA A 394 31.17 -8.85 -30.92
CA ALA A 394 30.52 -9.95 -31.63
C ALA A 394 30.57 -9.84 -33.17
N LEU A 395 31.33 -8.89 -33.73
CA LEU A 395 31.59 -8.82 -35.17
C LEU A 395 32.86 -9.61 -35.48
N PRO A 396 32.82 -10.65 -36.35
CA PRO A 396 34.02 -11.38 -36.75
C PRO A 396 34.93 -10.47 -37.57
N PRO A 397 36.27 -10.69 -37.54
CA PRO A 397 37.19 -9.94 -38.38
C PRO A 397 36.98 -10.34 -39.85
N GLY A 398 36.93 -9.33 -40.72
CA GLY A 398 36.49 -9.37 -42.08
C GLY A 398 37.21 -10.40 -42.98
N THR A 399 36.45 -10.83 -43.94
CA THR A 399 36.93 -11.19 -45.30
C THR A 399 36.34 -10.19 -46.27
#